data_90b49c727ba95bda7fb6df454d3f9d40
#
_entry.id   90b49c727ba95bda7fb6df454d3f9d40
#
_cell.length_a   1.000
_cell.length_b   1.000
_cell.length_c   1.000
_cell.angle_alpha   90.00
_cell.angle_beta   90.00
_cell.angle_gamma   90.00
#
_symmetry.space_group_name_H-M   'P 1'
#
loop_
_entity.id
_entity.type
_entity.pdbx_description
1 polymer ?
#
loop_
_entity_poly.entity_id
_entity_poly.type
_entity_poly.pdbx_seq_one_letter_code
_entity_poly.pdbx_strand_id
1 'polypeptide(L)'
;TDDQPGGTPEKWVSTTTWNGLAGRDNGGRSTHFGVGLDGVGQFLPMYEGSVIQCRGAGYKYDKHSVQIEMAGRNYNYMLTGKASPKMVRSIEIITAQTVELVIVLMETYDISIENVIGHYEVEGSGKTDPGNIYFEQYFLPLLKAELNQ
;
A
#
# COMPACT_ATOMS: atom_id res chain seq x y z
N THR A 1 -16.97 -13.66 9.25
CA THR A 1 -16.47 -12.83 8.15
C THR A 1 -16.02 -11.53 8.73
N ASP A 2 -14.71 -11.39 8.91
CA ASP A 2 -14.12 -10.22 9.53
C ASP A 2 -14.07 -9.08 8.52
N ASP A 3 -15.13 -8.29 8.47
CA ASP A 3 -15.12 -6.96 7.87
C ASP A 3 -14.33 -5.96 8.73
N GLN A 4 -13.60 -6.45 9.71
CA GLN A 4 -12.68 -5.63 10.49
C GLN A 4 -11.36 -5.46 9.71
N PRO A 5 -10.84 -4.26 9.61
CA PRO A 5 -9.53 -4.05 9.04
C PRO A 5 -8.51 -4.89 9.81
N GLY A 6 -7.86 -5.81 9.15
CA GLY A 6 -6.97 -6.87 9.58
C GLY A 6 -6.38 -6.80 10.99
N GLY A 7 -7.17 -7.12 12.00
CA GLY A 7 -6.76 -7.07 13.40
C GLY A 7 -6.89 -5.68 14.04
N THR A 8 -6.42 -5.55 15.27
CA THR A 8 -6.35 -4.26 15.98
C THR A 8 -5.19 -3.43 15.43
N PRO A 9 -5.26 -2.08 15.49
CA PRO A 9 -4.19 -1.21 15.01
C PRO A 9 -2.80 -1.51 15.59
N GLU A 10 -2.74 -2.10 16.79
CA GLU A 10 -1.47 -2.52 17.41
C GLU A 10 -0.72 -3.60 16.62
N LYS A 11 -1.40 -4.30 15.73
CA LYS A 11 -0.82 -5.33 14.85
C LYS A 11 -0.46 -4.79 13.45
N TRP A 12 -0.71 -3.53 13.19
CA TRP A 12 -0.42 -2.89 11.91
C TRP A 12 1.04 -2.42 11.85
N VAL A 13 1.95 -3.37 11.94
CA VAL A 13 3.40 -3.13 11.87
C VAL A 13 3.95 -3.71 10.56
N SER A 14 4.84 -2.99 9.93
CA SER A 14 5.41 -3.36 8.64
C SER A 14 6.23 -4.64 8.74
N THR A 15 7.14 -4.69 9.69
CA THR A 15 8.17 -5.72 9.77
C THR A 15 7.66 -7.06 10.24
N THR A 16 6.71 -7.10 11.18
CA THR A 16 6.20 -8.37 11.72
C THR A 16 5.05 -8.94 10.90
N THR A 17 4.24 -8.07 10.31
CA THR A 17 3.10 -8.50 9.48
C THR A 17 3.57 -9.01 8.12
N TRP A 18 4.68 -8.48 7.61
CA TRP A 18 5.15 -8.73 6.24
C TRP A 18 6.35 -9.66 6.13
N ASN A 19 6.93 -10.11 7.24
CA ASN A 19 7.99 -11.13 7.22
C ASN A 19 7.60 -12.38 6.42
N GLY A 20 6.31 -12.71 6.36
CA GLY A 20 5.79 -13.76 5.51
C GLY A 20 5.69 -13.37 4.03
N LEU A 21 5.56 -12.09 3.66
CA LEU A 21 5.42 -11.63 2.27
C LEU A 21 6.77 -11.49 1.55
N ALA A 22 7.84 -11.24 2.29
CA ALA A 22 9.21 -11.30 1.77
C ALA A 22 9.72 -12.73 1.62
N GLY A 23 9.09 -13.69 2.29
CA GLY A 23 9.49 -15.09 2.33
C GLY A 23 8.75 -15.94 1.30
N ARG A 24 9.41 -17.03 0.89
CA ARG A 24 8.87 -18.02 -0.05
C ARG A 24 7.64 -18.79 0.47
N ASP A 25 7.31 -18.65 1.74
CA ASP A 25 6.31 -19.49 2.44
C ASP A 25 4.87 -18.98 2.30
N ASN A 26 4.66 -17.81 1.71
CA ASN A 26 3.33 -17.22 1.49
C ASN A 26 2.71 -17.57 0.13
N GLY A 27 2.84 -18.79 -0.34
CA GLY A 27 2.30 -19.22 -1.63
C GLY A 27 2.94 -18.48 -2.83
N GLY A 28 4.17 -17.98 -2.66
CA GLY A 28 4.91 -17.27 -3.69
C GLY A 28 4.47 -15.82 -3.91
N ARG A 29 3.69 -15.23 -3.01
CA ARG A 29 3.34 -13.79 -3.05
C ARG A 29 4.49 -12.96 -2.51
N SER A 30 4.64 -11.75 -3.04
CA SER A 30 5.67 -10.81 -2.61
C SER A 30 5.24 -9.38 -2.87
N THR A 31 5.85 -8.44 -2.17
CA THR A 31 5.73 -7.01 -2.37
C THR A 31 7.10 -6.35 -2.23
N HIS A 32 7.31 -5.18 -2.83
CA HIS A 32 8.56 -4.44 -2.70
C HIS A 32 8.68 -3.77 -1.33
N PHE A 33 7.59 -3.15 -0.90
CA PHE A 33 7.54 -2.39 0.35
C PHE A 33 6.31 -2.77 1.17
N GLY A 34 6.45 -2.68 2.48
CA GLY A 34 5.36 -2.69 3.44
C GLY A 34 5.37 -1.43 4.28
N VAL A 35 4.21 -0.84 4.54
CA VAL A 35 4.05 0.34 5.39
C VAL A 35 3.15 0.01 6.56
N GLY A 36 3.63 0.28 7.76
CA GLY A 36 2.91 0.04 9.00
C GLY A 36 3.11 1.18 9.99
N LEU A 37 2.59 1.03 11.21
CA LEU A 37 2.76 2.02 12.28
C LEU A 37 4.22 2.14 12.76
N ASP A 38 5.04 1.15 12.50
CA ASP A 38 6.46 1.09 12.81
C ASP A 38 7.37 1.64 11.68
N GLY A 39 6.78 2.13 10.60
CA GLY A 39 7.49 2.72 9.48
C GLY A 39 7.39 1.95 8.18
N VAL A 40 8.34 2.18 7.29
CA VAL A 40 8.44 1.55 5.97
C VAL A 40 9.47 0.43 6.02
N GLY A 41 9.07 -0.77 5.55
CA GLY A 41 9.97 -1.90 5.34
C GLY A 41 10.18 -2.17 3.86
N GLN A 42 11.42 -2.35 3.43
CA GLN A 42 11.74 -2.83 2.08
C GLN A 42 12.00 -4.32 2.11
N PHE A 43 11.28 -5.10 1.31
CA PHE A 43 11.35 -6.57 1.28
C PHE A 43 12.07 -7.12 0.04
N LEU A 44 11.99 -6.41 -1.07
CA LEU A 44 12.72 -6.76 -2.28
C LEU A 44 13.67 -5.64 -2.67
N PRO A 45 14.89 -5.99 -3.13
CA PRO A 45 15.83 -4.97 -3.58
C PRO A 45 15.29 -4.26 -4.82
N MET A 46 15.60 -2.97 -4.89
CA MET A 46 15.31 -2.12 -6.03
C MET A 46 16.66 -1.79 -6.70
N TYR A 47 16.72 -1.94 -8.00
CA TYR A 47 17.92 -1.62 -8.79
C TYR A 47 17.63 -0.44 -9.70
N GLU A 48 18.65 0.36 -9.97
CA GLU A 48 18.54 1.45 -10.92
C GLU A 48 18.13 0.91 -12.30
N GLY A 49 17.02 1.43 -12.83
CA GLY A 49 16.47 1.05 -14.13
C GLY A 49 15.78 -0.31 -14.20
N SER A 50 15.65 -1.05 -13.09
CA SER A 50 14.92 -2.31 -13.08
C SER A 50 14.22 -2.59 -11.75
N VAL A 51 13.07 -3.24 -11.82
CA VAL A 51 12.29 -3.68 -10.67
C VAL A 51 12.25 -5.20 -10.65
N ILE A 52 12.60 -5.81 -9.51
CA ILE A 52 12.43 -7.25 -9.34
C ILE A 52 10.93 -7.57 -9.40
N GLN A 53 10.59 -8.59 -10.16
CA GLN A 53 9.22 -9.03 -10.28
C GLN A 53 8.64 -9.41 -8.91
N CYS A 54 7.52 -8.76 -8.54
CA CYS A 54 6.64 -9.17 -7.45
C CYS A 54 5.63 -10.22 -7.90
N ARG A 55 4.92 -10.78 -6.93
CA ARG A 55 3.77 -11.66 -7.14
C ARG A 55 2.65 -11.28 -6.19
N GLY A 56 1.69 -10.51 -6.66
CA GLY A 56 0.58 -10.09 -5.81
C GLY A 56 -0.49 -9.29 -6.52
N ALA A 57 -0.10 -8.44 -7.46
CA ALA A 57 -1.02 -7.55 -8.17
C ALA A 57 -1.63 -8.17 -9.45
N GLY A 58 -1.02 -9.22 -9.99
CA GLY A 58 -1.43 -9.85 -11.23
C GLY A 58 -0.37 -9.74 -12.32
N TYR A 59 -0.34 -10.73 -13.22
CA TYR A 59 0.78 -10.99 -14.13
C TYR A 59 1.35 -9.78 -14.88
N LYS A 60 0.47 -8.88 -15.36
CA LYS A 60 0.88 -7.67 -16.07
C LYS A 60 1.63 -6.70 -15.15
N TYR A 61 1.09 -6.48 -13.96
CA TYR A 61 1.65 -5.54 -12.99
C TYR A 61 2.81 -6.13 -12.20
N ASP A 62 2.83 -7.44 -12.00
CA ASP A 62 3.92 -8.13 -11.27
C ASP A 62 5.30 -7.86 -11.87
N LYS A 63 5.38 -7.63 -13.19
CA LYS A 63 6.65 -7.41 -13.91
C LYS A 63 7.04 -5.94 -14.08
N HIS A 64 6.08 -5.03 -13.96
CA HIS A 64 6.27 -3.64 -14.40
C HIS A 64 5.81 -2.61 -13.37
N SER A 65 5.60 -3.02 -12.13
CA SER A 65 5.19 -2.09 -11.08
C SER A 65 5.99 -2.25 -9.80
N VAL A 66 6.12 -1.15 -9.06
CA VAL A 66 6.49 -1.19 -7.65
C VAL A 66 5.23 -1.45 -6.83
N GLN A 67 5.27 -2.45 -5.98
CA GLN A 67 4.12 -2.84 -5.17
C GLN A 67 4.36 -2.47 -3.72
N ILE A 68 3.37 -1.80 -3.12
CA ILE A 68 3.37 -1.35 -1.74
C ILE A 68 2.18 -1.98 -1.04
N GLU A 69 2.43 -2.65 0.06
CA GLU A 69 1.40 -3.19 0.93
C GLU A 69 1.26 -2.32 2.17
N MET A 70 0.05 -1.80 2.39
CA MET A 70 -0.28 -1.00 3.56
C MET A 70 -0.90 -1.88 4.63
N ALA A 71 -0.43 -1.79 5.88
CA ALA A 71 -0.97 -2.60 6.98
C ALA A 71 -2.44 -2.27 7.25
N GLY A 72 -3.28 -3.28 7.38
CA GLY A 72 -4.73 -3.15 7.50
C GLY A 72 -5.44 -3.78 6.31
N ARG A 73 -6.71 -3.49 6.12
CA ARG A 73 -7.49 -4.09 5.01
C ARG A 73 -8.19 -3.07 4.14
N ASN A 74 -9.19 -2.38 4.67
CA ASN A 74 -10.07 -1.52 3.90
C ASN A 74 -10.17 -0.15 4.56
N TYR A 75 -9.48 0.81 4.00
CA TYR A 75 -9.38 2.15 4.55
C TYR A 75 -10.62 3.02 4.29
N ASN A 76 -11.57 2.56 3.47
CA ASN A 76 -12.86 3.22 3.31
C ASN A 76 -13.57 3.47 4.66
N TYR A 77 -13.31 2.62 5.67
CA TYR A 77 -13.88 2.76 7.01
C TYR A 77 -13.54 4.10 7.67
N MET A 78 -12.40 4.69 7.34
CA MET A 78 -12.01 6.03 7.79
C MET A 78 -13.04 7.09 7.38
N LEU A 79 -13.54 7.01 6.14
CA LEU A 79 -14.43 8.01 5.55
C LEU A 79 -15.92 7.67 5.71
N THR A 80 -16.25 6.42 6.00
CA THR A 80 -17.63 5.95 6.14
C THR A 80 -18.13 5.93 7.59
N GLY A 81 -17.34 6.42 8.53
CA GLY A 81 -17.69 6.47 9.96
C GLY A 81 -17.68 5.10 10.66
N LYS A 82 -17.16 4.07 10.03
CA LYS A 82 -17.05 2.71 10.59
C LYS A 82 -15.76 2.48 11.37
N ALA A 83 -14.77 3.36 11.24
CA ALA A 83 -13.51 3.27 11.97
C ALA A 83 -13.62 3.94 13.34
N SER A 84 -13.02 3.33 14.37
CA SER A 84 -12.81 4.01 15.65
C SER A 84 -11.80 5.16 15.50
N PRO A 85 -11.78 6.15 16.41
CA PRO A 85 -10.79 7.23 16.38
C PRO A 85 -9.34 6.71 16.34
N LYS A 86 -9.06 5.62 17.04
CA LYS A 86 -7.75 4.98 17.03
C LYS A 86 -7.39 4.40 15.65
N MET A 87 -8.35 3.78 14.98
CA MET A 87 -8.16 3.27 13.61
C MET A 87 -7.94 4.41 12.62
N VAL A 88 -8.73 5.49 12.71
CA VAL A 88 -8.54 6.68 11.88
C VAL A 88 -7.12 7.20 12.03
N ARG A 89 -6.67 7.41 13.26
CA ARG A 89 -5.30 7.87 13.54
C ARG A 89 -4.23 6.94 12.98
N SER A 90 -4.43 5.63 13.07
CA SER A 90 -3.49 4.65 12.52
C SER A 90 -3.44 4.71 10.99
N ILE A 91 -4.59 4.86 10.33
CA ILE A 91 -4.67 5.02 8.88
C ILE A 91 -3.98 6.32 8.44
N GLU A 92 -4.18 7.43 9.15
CA GLU A 92 -3.50 8.71 8.87
C GLU A 92 -1.98 8.58 8.91
N ILE A 93 -1.44 7.92 9.94
CA ILE A 93 0.01 7.71 10.08
C ILE A 93 0.55 6.86 8.91
N ILE A 94 -0.09 5.74 8.62
CA ILE A 94 0.33 4.85 7.52
C ILE A 94 0.20 5.58 6.18
N THR A 95 -0.86 6.36 5.99
CA THR A 95 -1.06 7.13 4.76
C THR A 95 0.06 8.16 4.54
N ALA A 96 0.41 8.93 5.57
CA ALA A 96 1.48 9.92 5.47
C ALA A 96 2.81 9.27 5.05
N GLN A 97 3.20 8.18 5.70
CA GLN A 97 4.41 7.43 5.34
C GLN A 97 4.34 6.83 3.92
N THR A 98 3.15 6.38 3.50
CA THR A 98 2.98 5.84 2.14
C THR A 98 3.09 6.94 1.09
N VAL A 99 2.54 8.12 1.34
CA VAL A 99 2.66 9.28 0.45
C VAL A 99 4.12 9.67 0.27
N GLU A 100 4.88 9.80 1.36
CA GLU A 100 6.33 10.10 1.30
C GLU A 100 7.09 9.04 0.48
N LEU A 101 6.83 7.75 0.72
CA LEU A 101 7.42 6.67 -0.06
C LEU A 101 7.07 6.77 -1.55
N VAL A 102 5.80 7.00 -1.87
CA VAL A 102 5.32 7.09 -3.26
C VAL A 102 5.99 8.27 -3.98
N ILE A 103 6.14 9.43 -3.34
CA ILE A 103 6.84 10.58 -3.93
C ILE A 103 8.28 10.22 -4.28
N VAL A 104 9.02 9.61 -3.35
CA VAL A 104 10.39 9.15 -3.62
C VAL A 104 10.47 8.17 -4.79
N LEU A 105 9.52 7.24 -4.86
CA LEU A 105 9.47 6.27 -5.97
C LEU A 105 9.10 6.92 -7.30
N MET A 106 8.16 7.88 -7.29
CA MET A 106 7.78 8.64 -8.48
C MET A 106 8.98 9.43 -9.03
N GLU A 107 9.73 10.11 -8.17
CA GLU A 107 10.93 10.85 -8.55
C GLU A 107 12.05 9.94 -9.04
N THR A 108 12.28 8.81 -8.34
CA THR A 108 13.38 7.88 -8.66
C THR A 108 13.18 7.15 -9.99
N TYR A 109 11.94 6.80 -10.31
CA TYR A 109 11.61 5.96 -11.46
C TYR A 109 10.81 6.69 -12.55
N ASP A 110 10.69 8.01 -12.47
CA ASP A 110 9.92 8.84 -13.40
C ASP A 110 8.48 8.33 -13.59
N ILE A 111 7.81 8.04 -12.46
CA ILE A 111 6.43 7.54 -12.46
C ILE A 111 5.49 8.72 -12.40
N SER A 112 4.62 8.86 -13.39
CA SER A 112 3.57 9.89 -13.36
C SER A 112 2.44 9.49 -12.39
N ILE A 113 1.71 10.49 -11.88
CA ILE A 113 0.66 10.27 -10.89
C ILE A 113 -0.48 9.40 -11.40
N GLU A 114 -0.74 9.40 -12.70
CA GLU A 114 -1.75 8.57 -13.36
C GLU A 114 -1.41 7.07 -13.30
N ASN A 115 -0.14 6.75 -13.04
CA ASN A 115 0.35 5.39 -12.86
C ASN A 115 0.38 4.96 -11.38
N VAL A 116 -0.05 5.80 -10.46
CA VAL A 116 -0.28 5.44 -9.05
C VAL A 116 -1.70 4.93 -8.92
N ILE A 117 -1.86 3.62 -8.77
CA ILE A 117 -3.16 2.94 -8.79
C ILE A 117 -3.40 2.12 -7.53
N GLY A 118 -4.65 1.97 -7.14
CA GLY A 118 -5.07 1.03 -6.09
C GLY A 118 -5.21 -0.39 -6.64
N HIS A 119 -5.05 -1.39 -5.78
CA HIS A 119 -5.17 -2.80 -6.18
C HIS A 119 -6.55 -3.14 -6.76
N TYR A 120 -7.59 -2.42 -6.34
CA TYR A 120 -8.96 -2.56 -6.86
C TYR A 120 -9.09 -2.17 -8.35
N GLU A 121 -8.17 -1.35 -8.88
CA GLU A 121 -8.14 -0.93 -10.29
C GLU A 121 -7.50 -1.97 -11.20
N VAL A 122 -6.83 -2.97 -10.62
CA VAL A 122 -6.20 -4.05 -11.40
C VAL A 122 -7.28 -4.97 -11.96
N GLU A 123 -7.45 -4.95 -13.27
CA GLU A 123 -8.44 -5.75 -13.98
C GLU A 123 -8.31 -7.25 -13.66
N GLY A 124 -9.43 -7.86 -13.28
CA GLY A 124 -9.49 -9.29 -12.96
C GLY A 124 -8.92 -9.68 -11.59
N SER A 125 -8.42 -8.73 -10.80
CA SER A 125 -7.88 -9.04 -9.46
C SER A 125 -8.97 -9.45 -8.46
N GLY A 126 -10.19 -8.91 -8.60
CA GLY A 126 -11.27 -9.08 -7.62
C GLY A 126 -10.95 -8.46 -6.26
N LYS A 127 -9.96 -7.58 -6.19
CA LYS A 127 -9.50 -6.92 -4.97
C LYS A 127 -10.27 -5.64 -4.68
N THR A 128 -10.26 -5.23 -3.42
CA THR A 128 -10.94 -4.01 -2.96
C THR A 128 -10.01 -3.05 -2.21
N ASP A 129 -8.80 -3.50 -1.90
CA ASP A 129 -7.80 -2.74 -1.17
C ASP A 129 -7.13 -1.67 -2.06
N PRO A 130 -6.68 -0.56 -1.48
CA PRO A 130 -6.81 -0.14 -0.08
C PRO A 130 -8.21 0.40 0.28
N GLY A 131 -9.16 0.39 -0.64
CA GLY A 131 -10.46 0.99 -0.59
C GLY A 131 -10.57 2.12 -1.60
N ASN A 132 -11.51 2.03 -2.53
CA ASN A 132 -11.67 2.99 -3.61
C ASN A 132 -12.01 4.41 -3.11
N ILE A 133 -12.94 4.53 -2.14
CA ILE A 133 -13.33 5.82 -1.56
C ILE A 133 -12.13 6.48 -0.88
N TYR A 134 -11.39 5.71 -0.06
CA TYR A 134 -10.17 6.19 0.59
C TYR A 134 -9.14 6.63 -0.44
N PHE A 135 -8.87 5.81 -1.46
CA PHE A 135 -7.85 6.09 -2.45
C PHE A 135 -8.17 7.37 -3.25
N GLU A 136 -9.40 7.49 -3.75
CA GLU A 136 -9.81 8.60 -4.61
C GLU A 136 -10.07 9.90 -3.84
N GLN A 137 -10.61 9.82 -2.60
CA GLN A 137 -11.05 11.00 -1.86
C GLN A 137 -10.09 11.45 -0.75
N TYR A 138 -9.11 10.61 -0.39
CA TYR A 138 -8.15 10.95 0.65
C TYR A 138 -6.70 10.79 0.19
N PHE A 139 -6.29 9.61 -0.27
CA PHE A 139 -4.90 9.33 -0.63
C PHE A 139 -4.42 10.15 -1.83
N LEU A 140 -5.09 10.08 -2.97
CA LEU A 140 -4.69 10.82 -4.17
C LEU A 140 -4.73 12.35 -3.99
N PRO A 141 -5.75 12.95 -3.35
CA PRO A 141 -5.73 14.37 -3.03
C PRO A 141 -4.54 14.78 -2.14
N LEU A 142 -4.21 13.98 -1.13
CA LEU A 142 -3.06 14.23 -0.26
C LEU A 142 -1.76 14.13 -1.04
N LEU A 143 -1.56 13.08 -1.84
CA LEU A 143 -0.38 12.93 -2.70
C LEU A 143 -0.21 14.12 -3.66
N LYS A 144 -1.29 14.57 -4.29
CA LYS A 144 -1.27 15.75 -5.17
C LYS A 144 -0.89 17.03 -4.43
N ALA A 145 -1.38 17.19 -3.21
CA ALA A 145 -1.06 18.36 -2.40
C ALA A 145 0.42 18.41 -2.02
N GLU A 146 1.01 17.27 -1.68
CA GLU A 146 2.44 17.17 -1.34
C GLU A 146 3.35 17.37 -2.56
N LEU A 147 2.97 16.86 -3.74
CA LEU A 147 3.73 17.06 -4.99
C LEU A 147 3.75 18.51 -5.47
N ASN A 148 2.84 19.36 -5.00
CA ASN A 148 2.76 20.77 -5.40
C ASN A 148 3.42 21.73 -4.40
N GLN A 149 4.08 21.24 -3.37
CA GLN A 149 4.86 22.03 -2.40
C GLN A 149 6.31 22.18 -2.85
#